data_ea86d37d259bc7a301d4a6e0ab0ec826
#
_entry.id   ea86d37d259bc7a301d4a6e0ab0ec826
#
_cell.length_a   1.000
_cell.length_b   1.000
_cell.length_c   1.000
_cell.angle_alpha   90.00
_cell.angle_beta   90.00
_cell.angle_gamma   90.00
#
_symmetry.space_group_name_H-M   'P 1'
#
loop_
_entity.id
_entity.type
_entity.pdbx_description
1 polymer ?
#
loop_
_entity_poly.entity_id
_entity_poly.type
_entity_poly.pdbx_seq_one_letter_code
_entity_poly.pdbx_strand_id
1 'polypeptide(L)' 'MPLPYIYRWDRQGRKGQPCKVLARGKMNSCLVEFSDGYQMVTSRNAIRKNPAAVTDGNGESR' A
#
# COMPACT_ATOMS: atom_id res chain seq x y z
N MET A 1 -10.69 8.71 -5.64
CA MET A 1 -9.97 7.70 -6.39
C MET A 1 -9.40 6.67 -5.46
N PRO A 2 -9.40 5.40 -5.83
CA PRO A 2 -8.83 4.40 -4.93
C PRO A 2 -7.32 4.56 -4.82
N LEU A 3 -6.81 4.26 -3.64
CA LEU A 3 -5.38 4.30 -3.43
C LEU A 3 -4.73 3.09 -4.09
N PRO A 4 -3.45 3.18 -4.47
CA PRO A 4 -2.84 2.16 -5.35
C PRO A 4 -2.49 0.85 -4.66
N TYR A 5 -2.49 0.80 -3.33
CA TYR A 5 -2.10 -0.40 -2.62
C TYR A 5 -3.11 -0.76 -1.55
N ILE A 6 -3.06 -2.01 -1.11
CA ILE A 6 -3.87 -2.51 -0.01
C ILE A 6 -2.92 -3.10 1.02
N TYR A 7 -3.16 -2.78 2.30
CA TYR A 7 -2.37 -3.29 3.40
C TYR A 7 -2.78 -4.72 3.69
N ARG A 8 -1.82 -5.63 3.67
CA ARG A 8 -2.11 -7.06 3.83
C ARG A 8 -2.02 -7.52 5.27
N TRP A 9 -1.17 -6.88 6.07
CA TRP A 9 -0.93 -7.33 7.43
C TRP A 9 -1.99 -6.78 8.37
N ASP A 10 -2.27 -7.56 9.43
CA ASP A 10 -3.25 -7.15 10.40
C ASP A 10 -2.56 -6.42 11.53
N ARG A 11 -2.17 -5.19 11.29
CA ARG A 11 -1.59 -4.35 12.32
C ARG A 11 -2.50 -3.16 12.53
N GLN A 12 -2.76 -2.85 13.78
CA GLN A 12 -3.58 -1.71 14.14
C GLN A 12 -4.98 -1.78 13.51
N GLY A 13 -5.43 -3.00 13.24
CA GLY A 13 -6.75 -3.17 12.68
C GLY A 13 -6.92 -2.68 11.26
N ARG A 14 -5.82 -2.60 10.51
CA ARG A 14 -5.87 -1.99 9.18
C ARG A 14 -5.79 -2.98 8.03
N LYS A 15 -5.91 -4.25 8.31
CA LYS A 15 -5.85 -5.25 7.25
C LYS A 15 -6.94 -4.99 6.21
N GLY A 16 -6.53 -4.98 4.96
CA GLY A 16 -7.46 -4.76 3.85
C GLY A 16 -7.73 -3.31 3.53
N GLN A 17 -7.14 -2.38 4.26
CA GLN A 17 -7.38 -0.97 3.99
C GLN A 17 -6.53 -0.47 2.85
N PRO A 18 -7.05 0.41 2.01
CA PRO A 18 -6.25 0.98 0.93
C PRO A 18 -5.23 1.97 1.46
N CYS A 19 -4.10 2.04 0.80
CA CYS A 19 -3.01 2.94 1.17
C CYS A 19 -2.19 3.30 -0.04
N LYS A 20 -1.30 4.26 0.14
CA LYS A 20 -0.36 4.63 -0.91
C LYS A 20 1.03 4.75 -0.32
N VAL A 21 2.04 4.55 -1.13
CA VAL A 21 3.43 4.67 -0.71
C VAL A 21 3.87 6.11 -0.91
N LEU A 22 4.29 6.75 0.18
CA LEU A 22 4.78 8.12 0.13
C LEU A 22 6.28 8.17 -0.12
N ALA A 23 7.01 7.22 0.44
CA ALA A 23 8.47 7.20 0.31
C ALA A 23 8.96 5.79 0.51
N ARG A 24 10.11 5.47 -0.04
CA ARG A 24 10.74 4.18 0.13
C ARG A 24 11.96 4.35 0.99
N GLY A 25 12.11 3.46 1.95
CA GLY A 25 13.28 3.47 2.81
C GLY A 25 14.28 2.43 2.37
N LYS A 26 15.18 2.10 3.27
CA LYS A 26 16.18 1.09 3.00
C LYS A 26 15.57 -0.29 2.99
N MET A 27 16.15 -1.16 2.23
CA MET A 27 15.76 -2.55 2.14
C MET A 27 14.30 -2.63 1.67
N ASN A 28 13.44 -3.28 2.40
CA ASN A 28 12.06 -3.44 2.00
C ASN A 28 11.11 -2.52 2.75
N SER A 29 11.63 -1.48 3.39
CA SER A 29 10.76 -0.59 4.15
C SER A 29 10.15 0.48 3.26
N CYS A 30 9.00 0.96 3.65
CA CYS A 30 8.35 2.07 2.96
C CYS A 30 7.42 2.80 3.91
N LEU A 31 7.19 4.06 3.62
CA LEU A 31 6.23 4.88 4.37
C LEU A 31 4.93 4.88 3.58
N VAL A 32 3.85 4.47 4.22
CA VAL A 32 2.54 4.42 3.57
C VAL A 32 1.57 5.33 4.29
N GLU A 33 0.58 5.82 3.56
CA GLU A 33 -0.48 6.62 4.12
C GLU A 33 -1.82 5.99 3.75
N PHE A 34 -2.68 5.84 4.75
CA PHE A 34 -4.00 5.27 4.55
C PHE A 34 -5.00 6.37 4.20
N SER A 35 -6.19 5.96 3.80
CA SER A 35 -7.19 6.92 3.33
C SER A 35 -7.64 7.91 4.40
N ASP A 36 -7.47 7.56 5.68
CA ASP A 36 -7.82 8.45 6.78
C ASP A 36 -6.68 9.39 7.17
N GLY A 37 -5.57 9.36 6.45
CA GLY A 37 -4.42 10.22 6.75
C GLY A 37 -3.39 9.61 7.68
N TYR A 38 -3.65 8.41 8.20
CA TYR A 38 -2.68 7.76 9.08
C TYR A 38 -1.46 7.30 8.27
N GLN A 39 -0.27 7.56 8.79
CA GLN A 39 0.96 7.16 8.10
C GLN A 39 1.74 6.21 8.99
N MET A 40 2.39 5.25 8.39
CA MET A 40 3.28 4.36 9.12
C MET A 40 4.36 3.81 8.20
N VAL A 41 5.48 3.41 8.81
CA VAL A 41 6.54 2.71 8.10
C VAL A 41 6.27 1.23 8.21
N THR A 42 6.31 0.53 7.09
CA THR A 42 6.05 -0.89 7.07
C THR A 42 6.90 -1.54 5.99
N SER A 43 6.85 -2.86 5.90
CA SER A 43 7.57 -3.59 4.87
C SER A 43 6.81 -3.52 3.56
N ARG A 44 7.54 -3.50 2.45
CA ARG A 44 6.90 -3.62 1.14
C ARG A 44 6.12 -4.92 1.02
N ASN A 45 6.49 -5.94 1.77
CA ASN A 45 5.74 -7.20 1.76
C ASN A 45 4.38 -7.08 2.45
N ALA A 46 4.16 -6.01 3.18
CA ALA A 46 2.89 -5.80 3.87
C ALA A 46 1.82 -5.19 2.98
N ILE A 47 2.16 -4.82 1.78
CA ILE A 47 1.21 -4.20 0.86
C ILE A 47 1.19 -4.95 -0.45
N ARG A 48 0.08 -4.82 -1.18
CA ARG A 48 -0.02 -5.37 -2.52
C ARG A 48 -0.79 -4.40 -3.37
N LYS A 49 -0.73 -4.58 -4.68
CA LYS A 49 -1.44 -3.69 -5.56
C LYS A 49 -2.94 -3.81 -5.34
N ASN A 50 -3.60 -2.67 -5.32
CA ASN A 50 -5.04 -2.62 -5.15
C ASN A 50 -5.69 -2.87 -6.51
N PRO A 51 -6.39 -3.96 -6.70
CA PRO A 51 -6.99 -4.24 -8.01
C PRO A 51 -8.01 -3.18 -8.43
N ALA A 52 -8.64 -2.53 -7.47
CA ALA A 52 -9.60 -1.48 -7.82
C ALA A 52 -8.94 -0.23 -8.36
N ALA A 53 -7.63 -0.08 -8.15
CA ALA A 53 -6.90 1.08 -8.64
C ALA A 53 -6.21 0.81 -9.96
N VAL A 54 -6.24 -0.40 -10.46
CA VAL A 54 -5.59 -0.72 -11.71
C VAL A 54 -6.47 -0.22 -12.84
N THR A 55 -5.92 0.63 -13.67
CA THR A 55 -6.73 1.20 -14.70
C THR A 55 -6.41 0.70 -16.05
N ASP A 56 -5.22 0.30 -16.32
CA ASP A 56 -4.88 -0.09 -17.66
C ASP A 56 -4.23 -1.39 -17.75
N GLY A 57 -4.14 -2.09 -16.77
CA GLY A 57 -3.58 -3.42 -16.82
C GLY A 57 -2.21 -3.52 -17.21
N ASN A 58 -1.47 -2.57 -17.32
CA ASN A 58 -0.23 -2.73 -17.67
C ASN A 58 0.59 -3.27 -16.75
N GLY A 59 0.46 -4.01 -16.56
CA GLY A 59 1.04 -4.59 -15.69
C GLY A 59 2.23 -4.49 -15.16
N GLU A 60 2.39 -4.53 -15.13
CA GLU A 60 3.12 -4.54 -14.65
C GLU A 60 3.48 -5.15 -13.84
N SER A 61 3.68 -5.72 -13.84
CA SER A 61 4.05 -6.25 -13.21
C SER A 61 4.59 -6.67 -12.41
N ARG A 62 4.79 -7.00 -12.19
CA ARG A 62 5.39 -7.38 -11.47
C ARG A 62 5.55 -7.64 -10.90
#